data_579a03c4706bd17f2f9f8d204fb97e7b
#
_entry.id   579a03c4706bd17f2f9f8d204fb97e7b
#
_cell.length_a   1.000
_cell.length_b   1.000
_cell.length_c   1.000
_cell.angle_alpha   90.00
_cell.angle_beta   90.00
_cell.angle_gamma   90.00
#
_symmetry.space_group_name_H-M   'P 1'
#
loop_
_entity.id
_entity.type
_entity.pdbx_description
1 polymer ?
#
loop_
_entity_poly.entity_id
_entity_poly.type
_entity_poly.pdbx_seq_one_letter_code
_entity_poly.pdbx_strand_id
1 'polypeptide(L)'
;MASLNLSLHNQEKTWEIAPQFYYNNFKDHYQLIRGMAGAKAGENYHDLDVYGGGLNANVAWALGKTAVGFDISKECIYSTALGEELAEKDYKDISGSDRQYTRKGERTNTNIMLEHNFIFGGFTLSAGVLANKNTGLDNDFRFYPGVDMSYRPNDNWKFYASWNKALRMPTYTDLYISNVVQQGDITLNPEKNSTFKVGTQYRQTGFAATVSGFYAHGTNMIDWVQTSVTEQNDSKYHVMNIGKLNNMGYNVDATIYMRELVPNSFITRIKLGYAYIYQDHKTETNILKSLYALEYLKHKAVFGLDHQIWNKLSASWSVRWQQRMNGYHPYTKVDCKLMWDEKKYNIFVKADNITCHRYYDLTAVKQPGLWIMAGASINLGW
;
A
#
# COMPACT_ATOMS: atom_id res chain seq x y z
N MET A 1 15.45 -10.10 -9.17
CA MET A 1 14.30 -10.92 -8.74
C MET A 1 14.25 -12.19 -9.55
N ALA A 2 14.12 -13.35 -8.90
CA ALA A 2 13.87 -14.65 -9.54
C ALA A 2 12.74 -15.35 -8.76
N SER A 3 11.83 -16.02 -9.46
CA SER A 3 10.79 -16.83 -8.83
C SER A 3 10.46 -18.06 -9.66
N LEU A 4 10.16 -19.15 -8.98
CA LEU A 4 9.64 -20.38 -9.55
C LEU A 4 8.31 -20.68 -8.87
N ASN A 5 7.24 -20.72 -9.67
CA ASN A 5 5.91 -21.07 -9.21
C ASN A 5 5.45 -22.28 -10.00
N LEU A 6 5.03 -23.30 -9.30
CA LEU A 6 4.45 -24.50 -9.88
C LEU A 6 2.99 -24.60 -9.46
N SER A 7 2.16 -25.24 -10.26
CA SER A 7 0.77 -25.54 -9.91
C SER A 7 0.45 -26.94 -10.36
N LEU A 8 0.04 -27.76 -9.42
CA LEU A 8 -0.41 -29.14 -9.60
C LEU A 8 -1.90 -29.22 -9.25
N HIS A 9 -2.71 -29.69 -10.14
CA HIS A 9 -4.15 -29.82 -9.93
C HIS A 9 -4.70 -31.04 -10.68
N ASN A 10 -5.85 -31.55 -10.28
CA ASN A 10 -6.58 -32.56 -11.04
C ASN A 10 -7.30 -31.91 -12.24
N GLN A 11 -7.78 -32.74 -13.16
CA GLN A 11 -8.49 -32.27 -14.36
C GLN A 11 -9.73 -31.42 -14.01
N GLU A 12 -10.44 -31.76 -12.96
CA GLU A 12 -11.64 -31.08 -12.49
C GLU A 12 -11.34 -29.83 -11.63
N LYS A 13 -10.05 -29.56 -11.34
CA LYS A 13 -9.59 -28.47 -10.46
C LYS A 13 -10.28 -28.44 -9.09
N THR A 14 -10.64 -29.60 -8.57
CA THR A 14 -11.20 -29.72 -7.21
C THR A 14 -10.16 -29.58 -6.13
N TRP A 15 -8.89 -29.82 -6.45
CA TRP A 15 -7.76 -29.50 -5.59
C TRP A 15 -6.60 -28.89 -6.40
N GLU A 16 -5.81 -28.11 -5.73
CA GLU A 16 -4.58 -27.51 -6.26
C GLU A 16 -3.53 -27.47 -5.17
N ILE A 17 -2.27 -27.75 -5.55
CA ILE A 17 -1.08 -27.60 -4.71
C ILE A 17 -0.09 -26.74 -5.50
N ALA A 18 0.32 -25.63 -4.92
CA ALA A 18 1.16 -24.65 -5.58
C ALA A 18 2.41 -24.31 -4.73
N PRO A 19 3.51 -25.06 -4.90
CA PRO A 19 4.80 -24.69 -4.31
C PRO A 19 5.38 -23.46 -5.04
N GLN A 20 6.03 -22.60 -4.27
CA GLN A 20 6.72 -21.42 -4.77
C GLN A 20 8.09 -21.26 -4.11
N PHE A 21 9.04 -20.74 -4.88
CA PHE A 21 10.35 -20.34 -4.40
C PHE A 21 10.68 -18.97 -4.97
N TYR A 22 11.31 -18.11 -4.18
CA TYR A 22 11.66 -16.78 -4.63
C TYR A 22 12.95 -16.27 -4.03
N TYR A 23 13.63 -15.43 -4.81
CA TYR A 23 14.80 -14.67 -4.40
C TYR A 23 14.70 -13.24 -4.93
N ASN A 24 14.86 -12.27 -4.05
CA ASN A 24 14.96 -10.86 -4.38
C ASN A 24 16.24 -10.29 -3.80
N ASN A 25 16.97 -9.53 -4.60
CA ASN A 25 18.07 -8.69 -4.13
C ASN A 25 17.74 -7.24 -4.46
N PHE A 26 17.90 -6.39 -3.47
CA PHE A 26 17.75 -4.94 -3.56
C PHE A 26 19.03 -4.28 -3.12
N LYS A 27 19.62 -3.47 -4.03
CA LYS A 27 20.73 -2.57 -3.70
C LYS A 27 20.24 -1.14 -3.79
N ASP A 28 20.48 -0.38 -2.74
CA ASP A 28 20.06 1.01 -2.64
C ASP A 28 21.23 1.89 -2.22
N HIS A 29 21.35 3.05 -2.87
CA HIS A 29 22.26 4.12 -2.51
C HIS A 29 21.45 5.38 -2.24
N TYR A 30 21.26 5.70 -0.98
CA TYR A 30 20.48 6.83 -0.52
C TYR A 30 21.37 7.99 -0.11
N GLN A 31 21.05 9.19 -0.57
CA GLN A 31 21.66 10.45 -0.14
C GLN A 31 20.57 11.40 0.41
N LEU A 32 20.62 11.69 1.70
CA LEU A 32 19.71 12.68 2.31
C LEU A 32 19.94 14.08 1.73
N ILE A 33 21.19 14.45 1.53
CA ILE A 33 21.60 15.70 0.88
C ILE A 33 22.29 15.34 -0.43
N ARG A 34 21.62 15.61 -1.54
CA ARG A 34 22.10 15.26 -2.87
C ARG A 34 23.47 15.87 -3.15
N GLY A 35 24.42 15.04 -3.58
CA GLY A 35 25.78 15.43 -3.91
C GLY A 35 26.73 15.57 -2.71
N MET A 36 26.26 15.29 -1.49
CA MET A 36 27.11 15.22 -0.29
C MET A 36 27.37 13.77 0.07
N ALA A 37 28.63 13.39 0.17
CA ALA A 37 29.06 12.06 0.54
C ALA A 37 29.27 11.91 2.07
N GLY A 38 29.15 10.69 2.54
CA GLY A 38 29.51 10.27 3.89
C GLY A 38 28.35 10.17 4.88
N ALA A 39 28.56 9.41 5.94
CA ALA A 39 27.54 9.10 6.94
C ALA A 39 26.97 10.34 7.64
N LYS A 40 27.79 11.38 7.87
CA LYS A 40 27.34 12.66 8.48
C LYS A 40 26.38 13.44 7.60
N ALA A 41 26.46 13.27 6.27
CA ALA A 41 25.53 13.86 5.32
C ALA A 41 24.28 12.98 5.08
N GLY A 42 24.16 11.85 5.78
CA GLY A 42 23.06 10.92 5.62
C GLY A 42 23.13 10.07 4.35
N GLU A 43 24.35 9.82 3.84
CA GLU A 43 24.57 8.89 2.73
C GLU A 43 24.64 7.46 3.26
N ASN A 44 23.81 6.60 2.71
CA ASN A 44 23.69 5.20 3.11
C ASN A 44 23.66 4.27 1.91
N TYR A 45 24.24 3.08 2.10
CA TYR A 45 24.20 1.98 1.15
C TYR A 45 23.56 0.78 1.82
N HIS A 46 22.67 0.11 1.10
CA HIS A 46 21.96 -1.07 1.55
C HIS A 46 22.02 -2.16 0.49
N ASP A 47 22.24 -3.39 0.91
CA ASP A 47 22.16 -4.61 0.09
C ASP A 47 21.24 -5.59 0.83
N LEU A 48 20.00 -5.72 0.39
CA LEU A 48 18.97 -6.55 1.01
C LEU A 48 18.71 -7.77 0.13
N ASP A 49 18.97 -8.93 0.69
CA ASP A 49 18.57 -10.23 0.15
C ASP A 49 17.31 -10.72 0.85
N VAL A 50 16.32 -11.14 0.07
CA VAL A 50 15.12 -11.83 0.56
C VAL A 50 14.97 -13.12 -0.22
N TYR A 51 15.01 -14.24 0.45
CA TYR A 51 14.77 -15.55 -0.14
C TYR A 51 13.81 -16.36 0.69
N GLY A 52 13.01 -17.15 0.03
CA GLY A 52 11.98 -17.91 0.70
C GLY A 52 11.32 -18.93 -0.19
N GLY A 53 10.44 -19.68 0.44
CA GLY A 53 9.60 -20.65 -0.23
C GLY A 53 8.30 -20.87 0.52
N GLY A 54 7.30 -21.28 -0.22
CA GLY A 54 5.98 -21.51 0.31
C GLY A 54 5.25 -22.64 -0.40
N LEU A 55 4.20 -23.10 0.23
CA LEU A 55 3.28 -24.10 -0.28
C LEU A 55 1.86 -23.64 -0.04
N ASN A 56 1.10 -23.46 -1.10
CA ASN A 56 -0.33 -23.21 -1.03
C ASN A 56 -1.08 -24.44 -1.50
N ALA A 57 -2.08 -24.84 -0.76
CA ALA A 57 -2.98 -25.93 -1.15
C ALA A 57 -4.42 -25.50 -0.98
N ASN A 58 -5.28 -25.89 -1.89
CA ASN A 58 -6.71 -25.67 -1.77
C ASN A 58 -7.50 -26.90 -2.23
N VAL A 59 -8.65 -27.10 -1.62
CA VAL A 59 -9.58 -28.18 -1.94
C VAL A 59 -11.00 -27.65 -1.94
N ALA A 60 -11.74 -27.94 -3.00
CA ALA A 60 -13.17 -27.70 -3.11
C ALA A 60 -13.92 -29.00 -2.73
N TRP A 61 -14.92 -28.88 -1.86
CA TRP A 61 -15.72 -30.00 -1.36
C TRP A 61 -17.15 -29.53 -1.04
N ALA A 62 -17.98 -30.43 -0.53
CA ALA A 62 -19.41 -30.17 -0.38
C ALA A 62 -19.77 -28.90 0.44
N LEU A 63 -18.95 -28.50 1.40
CA LEU A 63 -19.20 -27.31 2.23
C LEU A 63 -18.54 -26.04 1.69
N GLY A 64 -17.82 -26.11 0.56
CA GLY A 64 -17.16 -24.96 -0.05
C GLY A 64 -15.69 -25.21 -0.41
N LYS A 65 -14.82 -24.22 -0.16
CA LYS A 65 -13.40 -24.29 -0.50
C LYS A 65 -12.54 -24.03 0.72
N THR A 66 -11.64 -24.97 1.04
CA THR A 66 -10.62 -24.80 2.10
C THR A 66 -9.27 -24.51 1.46
N ALA A 67 -8.56 -23.52 1.99
CA ALA A 67 -7.20 -23.19 1.58
C ALA A 67 -6.26 -23.25 2.80
N VAL A 68 -5.08 -23.80 2.59
CA VAL A 68 -3.97 -23.82 3.56
C VAL A 68 -2.74 -23.25 2.88
N GLY A 69 -2.04 -22.35 3.57
CA GLY A 69 -0.80 -21.78 3.08
C GLY A 69 0.30 -21.92 4.12
N PHE A 70 1.50 -22.16 3.66
CA PHE A 70 2.74 -22.08 4.44
C PHE A 70 3.74 -21.25 3.64
N ASP A 71 4.43 -20.33 4.31
CA ASP A 71 5.51 -19.54 3.72
C ASP A 71 6.60 -19.31 4.77
N ILE A 72 7.84 -19.47 4.35
CA ILE A 72 9.00 -19.12 5.16
C ILE A 72 9.96 -18.28 4.31
N SER A 73 10.37 -17.14 4.85
CA SER A 73 11.34 -16.26 4.20
C SER A 73 12.40 -15.77 5.15
N LYS A 74 13.61 -15.62 4.63
CA LYS A 74 14.72 -14.99 5.34
C LYS A 74 15.07 -13.68 4.63
N GLU A 75 15.17 -12.62 5.42
CA GLU A 75 15.71 -11.33 5.04
C GLU A 75 17.10 -11.19 5.63
N CYS A 76 18.06 -10.75 4.82
CA CYS A 76 19.42 -10.45 5.23
C CYS A 76 19.83 -9.12 4.62
N ILE A 77 20.09 -8.12 5.46
CA ILE A 77 20.55 -6.81 5.02
C ILE A 77 21.98 -6.57 5.44
N TYR A 78 22.83 -6.17 4.50
CA TYR A 78 24.11 -5.52 4.74
C TYR A 78 23.94 -4.03 4.52
N SER A 79 24.44 -3.21 5.44
CA SER A 79 24.18 -1.79 5.41
C SER A 79 25.33 -0.98 6.00
N THR A 80 25.40 0.30 5.62
CA THR A 80 26.23 1.28 6.30
C THR A 80 25.54 1.94 7.50
N ALA A 81 24.22 1.71 7.70
CA ALA A 81 23.43 2.38 8.73
C ALA A 81 22.40 1.50 9.44
N LEU A 82 21.97 0.40 8.84
CA LEU A 82 20.86 -0.43 9.34
C LEU A 82 21.37 -1.81 9.79
N GLY A 83 20.90 -2.25 10.95
CA GLY A 83 21.29 -3.51 11.56
C GLY A 83 22.34 -3.35 12.67
N GLU A 84 22.79 -4.47 13.22
CA GLU A 84 23.80 -4.54 14.26
C GLU A 84 25.20 -4.35 13.67
N GLU A 85 26.12 -3.83 14.47
CA GLU A 85 27.51 -3.61 14.04
C GLU A 85 28.23 -4.92 13.82
N LEU A 86 28.93 -5.03 12.70
CA LEU A 86 29.81 -6.14 12.39
C LEU A 86 31.19 -5.93 13.05
N ALA A 87 31.89 -7.01 13.32
CA ALA A 87 33.31 -6.93 13.61
C ALA A 87 34.08 -6.50 12.35
N GLU A 88 35.17 -5.74 12.49
CA GLU A 88 35.91 -5.18 11.33
C GLU A 88 36.36 -6.26 10.32
N LYS A 89 36.68 -7.45 10.76
CA LYS A 89 37.04 -8.60 9.91
C LYS A 89 35.87 -9.10 9.02
N ASP A 90 34.63 -8.74 9.36
CA ASP A 90 33.42 -9.18 8.69
C ASP A 90 32.79 -8.06 7.80
N TYR A 91 33.48 -6.92 7.70
CA TYR A 91 33.07 -5.82 6.81
C TYR A 91 33.11 -6.27 5.36
N LYS A 92 32.18 -5.77 4.55
CA LYS A 92 32.10 -6.08 3.13
C LYS A 92 32.25 -4.83 2.26
N ASP A 93 33.10 -4.92 1.26
CA ASP A 93 33.31 -3.84 0.30
C ASP A 93 32.05 -3.56 -0.50
N ILE A 94 31.80 -2.28 -0.78
CA ILE A 94 30.72 -1.81 -1.62
C ILE A 94 31.27 -1.58 -3.04
N SER A 95 30.77 -2.34 -4.00
CA SER A 95 31.22 -2.20 -5.39
C SER A 95 31.00 -0.80 -5.91
N GLY A 96 32.06 -0.16 -6.40
CA GLY A 96 32.02 1.21 -6.93
C GLY A 96 32.05 2.32 -5.88
N SER A 97 32.42 2.01 -4.64
CA SER A 97 32.61 2.96 -3.55
C SER A 97 33.87 2.58 -2.74
N ASP A 98 34.43 3.56 -2.05
CA ASP A 98 35.51 3.39 -1.05
C ASP A 98 34.96 3.02 0.34
N ARG A 99 33.63 2.87 0.46
CA ARG A 99 32.95 2.50 1.72
C ARG A 99 32.70 1.00 1.83
N GLN A 100 32.44 0.55 3.04
CA GLN A 100 32.11 -0.83 3.38
C GLN A 100 30.77 -0.92 4.08
N TYR A 101 30.08 -2.03 3.92
CA TYR A 101 28.98 -2.42 4.79
C TYR A 101 29.53 -2.80 6.15
N THR A 102 29.19 -2.05 7.16
CA THR A 102 29.67 -2.20 8.55
C THR A 102 28.60 -2.78 9.47
N ARG A 103 27.39 -2.97 8.96
CA ARG A 103 26.24 -3.47 9.72
C ARG A 103 25.53 -4.59 8.99
N LYS A 104 24.87 -5.46 9.76
CA LYS A 104 24.09 -6.57 9.26
C LYS A 104 22.81 -6.72 10.08
N GLY A 105 21.70 -7.05 9.41
CA GLY A 105 20.46 -7.48 10.05
C GLY A 105 19.93 -8.74 9.40
N GLU A 106 19.41 -9.64 10.19
CA GLU A 106 18.74 -10.84 9.72
C GLU A 106 17.43 -11.06 10.45
N ARG A 107 16.41 -11.51 9.73
CA ARG A 107 15.16 -12.00 10.32
C ARG A 107 14.54 -13.07 9.45
N THR A 108 13.93 -14.05 10.09
CA THR A 108 13.14 -15.09 9.44
C THR A 108 11.67 -14.85 9.75
N ASN A 109 10.86 -14.87 8.73
CA ASN A 109 9.42 -14.73 8.82
C ASN A 109 8.76 -16.04 8.41
N THR A 110 7.89 -16.58 9.27
CA THR A 110 7.13 -17.81 9.02
C THR A 110 5.66 -17.51 9.11
N ASN A 111 4.92 -17.87 8.08
CA ASN A 111 3.48 -17.68 7.97
C ASN A 111 2.80 -19.02 7.78
N ILE A 112 1.72 -19.26 8.50
CA ILE A 112 0.80 -20.38 8.31
C ILE A 112 -0.60 -19.78 8.17
N MET A 113 -1.28 -20.09 7.08
CA MET A 113 -2.63 -19.61 6.80
C MET A 113 -3.60 -20.77 6.68
N LEU A 114 -4.77 -20.64 7.29
CA LEU A 114 -5.92 -21.49 7.09
C LEU A 114 -7.13 -20.62 6.79
N GLU A 115 -7.85 -20.91 5.73
CA GLU A 115 -9.08 -20.22 5.33
C GLU A 115 -10.10 -21.23 4.83
N HIS A 116 -11.37 -21.01 5.16
CA HIS A 116 -12.47 -21.73 4.59
C HIS A 116 -13.55 -20.78 4.06
N ASN A 117 -13.98 -21.03 2.83
CA ASN A 117 -15.03 -20.30 2.13
C ASN A 117 -16.28 -21.17 2.00
N PHE A 118 -17.33 -20.82 2.74
CA PHE A 118 -18.67 -21.39 2.59
C PHE A 118 -19.40 -20.63 1.49
N ILE A 119 -19.97 -21.35 0.52
CA ILE A 119 -20.72 -20.79 -0.60
C ILE A 119 -22.06 -21.49 -0.70
N PHE A 120 -23.15 -20.77 -0.49
CA PHE A 120 -24.50 -21.32 -0.63
C PHE A 120 -25.49 -20.25 -1.13
N GLY A 121 -26.12 -20.54 -2.26
CA GLY A 121 -26.96 -19.57 -2.95
C GLY A 121 -26.20 -18.27 -3.26
N GLY A 122 -26.81 -17.14 -2.95
CA GLY A 122 -26.17 -15.81 -3.10
C GLY A 122 -25.27 -15.40 -1.95
N PHE A 123 -25.05 -16.28 -0.94
CA PHE A 123 -24.28 -15.96 0.26
C PHE A 123 -22.89 -16.61 0.21
N THR A 124 -21.87 -15.85 0.62
CA THR A 124 -20.52 -16.34 0.80
C THR A 124 -20.01 -15.89 2.17
N LEU A 125 -19.46 -16.83 2.94
CA LEU A 125 -18.78 -16.58 4.20
C LEU A 125 -17.36 -17.14 4.12
N SER A 126 -16.35 -16.29 4.29
CA SER A 126 -14.95 -16.68 4.43
C SER A 126 -14.51 -16.47 5.85
N ALA A 127 -13.89 -17.46 6.46
CA ALA A 127 -13.27 -17.35 7.77
C ALA A 127 -11.86 -17.94 7.71
N GLY A 128 -10.89 -17.18 8.24
CA GLY A 128 -9.50 -17.59 8.18
C GLY A 128 -8.68 -17.08 9.35
N VAL A 129 -7.49 -17.64 9.47
CA VAL A 129 -6.49 -17.21 10.44
C VAL A 129 -5.10 -17.28 9.80
N LEU A 130 -4.33 -16.21 10.00
CA LEU A 130 -2.89 -16.19 9.74
C LEU A 130 -2.15 -16.34 11.06
N ALA A 131 -1.30 -17.35 11.18
CA ALA A 131 -0.31 -17.47 12.24
C ALA A 131 1.04 -16.98 11.70
N ASN A 132 1.58 -15.95 12.31
CA ASN A 132 2.87 -15.35 11.95
C ASN A 132 3.87 -15.49 13.08
N LYS A 133 5.10 -15.83 12.73
CA LYS A 133 6.26 -15.87 13.63
C LYS A 133 7.43 -15.15 12.96
N ASN A 134 8.08 -14.24 13.69
CA ASN A 134 9.20 -13.48 13.17
C ASN A 134 10.34 -13.41 14.20
N THR A 135 11.56 -13.80 13.78
CA THR A 135 12.74 -13.83 14.66
C THR A 135 13.28 -12.44 15.01
N GLY A 136 12.84 -11.39 14.31
CA GLY A 136 13.14 -9.99 14.67
C GLY A 136 12.27 -9.45 15.82
N LEU A 137 11.44 -10.32 16.44
CA LEU A 137 10.66 -10.08 17.65
C LEU A 137 11.01 -11.11 18.71
N ASP A 138 10.01 -11.48 19.51
CA ASP A 138 10.06 -12.50 20.55
C ASP A 138 10.10 -13.95 20.04
N ASN A 139 10.03 -14.15 18.72
CA ASN A 139 10.03 -15.47 18.07
C ASN A 139 8.82 -16.35 18.45
N ASP A 140 7.71 -15.74 18.87
CA ASP A 140 6.45 -16.43 19.18
C ASP A 140 5.44 -16.35 18.03
N PHE A 141 4.54 -17.34 17.93
CA PHE A 141 3.44 -17.29 17.00
C PHE A 141 2.36 -16.30 17.46
N ARG A 142 1.96 -15.44 16.53
CA ARG A 142 0.88 -14.47 16.70
C ARG A 142 -0.22 -14.74 15.70
N PHE A 143 -1.48 -14.63 16.13
CA PHE A 143 -2.64 -15.02 15.34
C PHE A 143 -3.45 -13.80 14.89
N TYR A 144 -3.76 -13.79 13.60
CA TYR A 144 -4.50 -12.73 12.92
C TYR A 144 -5.73 -13.32 12.24
N PRO A 145 -6.85 -13.43 12.96
CA PRO A 145 -8.10 -13.91 12.40
C PRO A 145 -8.74 -12.87 11.50
N GLY A 146 -9.51 -13.38 10.52
CA GLY A 146 -10.35 -12.58 9.62
C GLY A 146 -11.63 -13.32 9.27
N VAL A 147 -12.70 -12.56 9.09
CA VAL A 147 -14.00 -13.05 8.62
C VAL A 147 -14.53 -12.06 7.59
N ASP A 148 -14.91 -12.58 6.43
CA ASP A 148 -15.55 -11.82 5.35
C ASP A 148 -16.87 -12.49 5.00
N MET A 149 -17.92 -11.69 4.85
CA MET A 149 -19.22 -12.15 4.40
C MET A 149 -19.73 -11.30 3.23
N SER A 150 -20.40 -11.92 2.30
CA SER A 150 -21.12 -11.21 1.25
C SER A 150 -22.42 -11.89 0.88
N TYR A 151 -23.40 -11.08 0.49
CA TYR A 151 -24.70 -11.51 0.05
C TYR A 151 -25.11 -10.84 -1.26
N ARG A 152 -25.47 -11.63 -2.25
CA ARG A 152 -25.99 -11.19 -3.53
C ARG A 152 -27.44 -11.65 -3.68
N PRO A 153 -28.43 -10.81 -3.34
CA PRO A 153 -29.84 -11.15 -3.50
C PRO A 153 -30.25 -11.29 -4.97
N ASN A 154 -29.53 -10.60 -5.87
CA ASN A 154 -29.71 -10.62 -7.31
C ASN A 154 -28.44 -10.15 -8.02
N ASP A 155 -28.46 -10.07 -9.36
CA ASP A 155 -27.28 -9.69 -10.17
C ASP A 155 -26.87 -8.22 -10.00
N ASN A 156 -27.76 -7.38 -9.50
CA ASN A 156 -27.52 -5.94 -9.36
C ASN A 156 -26.88 -5.58 -8.02
N TRP A 157 -27.24 -6.26 -6.94
CA TRP A 157 -26.82 -5.92 -5.58
C TRP A 157 -25.83 -6.89 -4.98
N LYS A 158 -24.81 -6.36 -4.34
CA LYS A 158 -23.92 -7.10 -3.44
C LYS A 158 -23.76 -6.32 -2.15
N PHE A 159 -24.10 -6.92 -1.02
CA PHE A 159 -23.78 -6.45 0.32
C PHE A 159 -22.58 -7.20 0.85
N TYR A 160 -21.73 -6.54 1.62
CA TYR A 160 -20.59 -7.21 2.24
C TYR A 160 -20.22 -6.58 3.58
N ALA A 161 -19.65 -7.40 4.46
CA ALA A 161 -19.05 -6.98 5.71
C ALA A 161 -17.79 -7.79 5.95
N SER A 162 -16.78 -7.19 6.56
CA SER A 162 -15.55 -7.86 6.92
C SER A 162 -15.01 -7.37 8.25
N TRP A 163 -14.32 -8.26 8.94
CA TRP A 163 -13.52 -7.96 10.11
C TRP A 163 -12.20 -8.73 10.03
N ASN A 164 -11.08 -8.03 10.25
CA ASN A 164 -9.78 -8.67 10.26
C ASN A 164 -8.83 -8.01 11.25
N LYS A 165 -7.85 -8.77 11.71
CA LYS A 165 -6.68 -8.28 12.42
C LYS A 165 -5.46 -8.32 11.51
N ALA A 166 -4.60 -7.32 11.66
CA ALA A 166 -3.37 -7.18 10.91
C ALA A 166 -2.23 -6.72 11.81
N LEU A 167 -1.01 -6.96 11.36
CA LEU A 167 0.24 -6.58 12.01
C LEU A 167 1.10 -5.80 11.02
N ARG A 168 1.84 -4.79 11.50
CA ARG A 168 2.99 -4.22 10.80
C ARG A 168 4.24 -4.35 11.67
N MET A 169 5.23 -5.05 11.14
CA MET A 169 6.55 -5.14 11.77
C MET A 169 7.29 -3.80 11.63
N PRO A 170 8.09 -3.38 12.62
CA PRO A 170 9.06 -2.32 12.44
C PRO A 170 10.00 -2.67 11.29
N THR A 171 10.31 -1.68 10.45
CA THR A 171 11.32 -1.82 9.40
C THR A 171 12.74 -1.73 9.97
N TYR A 172 13.75 -2.16 9.23
CA TYR A 172 15.14 -1.93 9.64
C TYR A 172 15.43 -0.43 9.81
N THR A 173 14.81 0.44 9.01
CA THR A 173 14.90 1.89 9.17
C THR A 173 14.31 2.35 10.50
N ASP A 174 13.10 1.87 10.84
CA ASP A 174 12.47 2.21 12.13
C ASP A 174 13.35 1.81 13.32
N LEU A 175 14.03 0.66 13.22
CA LEU A 175 14.84 0.13 14.32
C LEU A 175 16.21 0.80 14.45
N TYR A 176 16.91 1.05 13.33
CA TYR A 176 18.36 1.27 13.38
C TYR A 176 18.83 2.60 12.83
N ILE A 177 18.01 3.34 12.04
CA ILE A 177 18.50 4.57 11.42
C ILE A 177 18.95 5.57 12.47
N SER A 178 20.12 6.19 12.27
CA SER A 178 20.61 7.30 13.07
C SER A 178 21.34 8.27 12.17
N ASN A 179 20.75 9.45 11.97
CA ASN A 179 21.33 10.51 11.15
C ASN A 179 21.00 11.89 11.74
N VAL A 180 21.28 12.96 11.01
CA VAL A 180 21.07 14.35 11.46
C VAL A 180 19.58 14.72 11.60
N VAL A 181 18.66 13.94 11.04
CA VAL A 181 17.21 14.24 11.00
C VAL A 181 16.40 13.21 11.76
N GLN A 182 16.87 11.95 11.84
CA GLN A 182 16.08 10.81 12.31
C GLN A 182 16.86 9.96 13.29
N GLN A 183 16.15 9.42 14.28
CA GLN A 183 16.66 8.46 15.27
C GLN A 183 15.71 7.29 15.40
N GLY A 184 16.19 6.08 15.06
CA GLY A 184 15.49 4.80 15.21
C GLY A 184 15.45 4.31 16.65
N ASP A 185 14.58 3.32 16.91
CA ASP A 185 14.41 2.70 18.23
C ASP A 185 14.27 1.18 18.11
N ILE A 186 15.23 0.44 18.66
CA ILE A 186 15.23 -1.03 18.65
C ILE A 186 14.18 -1.65 19.60
N THR A 187 13.56 -0.86 20.45
CA THR A 187 12.54 -1.32 21.43
C THR A 187 11.12 -1.29 20.90
N LEU A 188 10.94 -0.91 19.62
CA LEU A 188 9.62 -0.79 19.01
C LEU A 188 8.84 -2.10 19.03
N ASN A 189 7.61 -2.01 19.47
CA ASN A 189 6.62 -3.07 19.34
C ASN A 189 5.94 -3.02 17.97
N PRO A 190 5.53 -4.18 17.40
CA PRO A 190 4.74 -4.20 16.18
C PRO A 190 3.41 -3.46 16.34
N GLU A 191 3.01 -2.75 15.28
CA GLU A 191 1.65 -2.23 15.20
C GLU A 191 0.65 -3.38 15.09
N LYS A 192 -0.49 -3.20 15.72
CA LYS A 192 -1.65 -4.09 15.59
C LYS A 192 -2.84 -3.27 15.12
N ASN A 193 -3.56 -3.78 14.17
CA ASN A 193 -4.77 -3.14 13.66
C ASN A 193 -5.92 -4.14 13.62
N SER A 194 -7.11 -3.70 14.04
CA SER A 194 -8.36 -4.42 13.90
C SER A 194 -9.30 -3.56 13.07
N THR A 195 -9.67 -4.03 11.87
CA THR A 195 -10.51 -3.29 10.94
C THR A 195 -11.85 -3.97 10.75
N PHE A 196 -12.91 -3.20 10.89
CA PHE A 196 -14.27 -3.57 10.53
C PHE A 196 -14.72 -2.75 9.32
N LYS A 197 -15.28 -3.38 8.30
CA LYS A 197 -15.76 -2.73 7.10
C LYS A 197 -17.12 -3.27 6.69
N VAL A 198 -18.01 -2.39 6.24
CA VAL A 198 -19.31 -2.75 5.68
C VAL A 198 -19.55 -1.95 4.41
N GLY A 199 -20.23 -2.54 3.45
CA GLY A 199 -20.53 -1.81 2.21
C GLY A 199 -21.53 -2.52 1.31
N THR A 200 -21.90 -1.79 0.27
CA THR A 200 -22.77 -2.29 -0.79
C THR A 200 -22.26 -1.88 -2.16
N GLN A 201 -22.48 -2.74 -3.13
CA GLN A 201 -22.25 -2.47 -4.54
C GLN A 201 -23.57 -2.63 -5.28
N TYR A 202 -23.85 -1.68 -6.15
CA TYR A 202 -24.96 -1.75 -7.08
C TYR A 202 -24.42 -1.66 -8.50
N ARG A 203 -24.88 -2.53 -9.38
CA ARG A 203 -24.51 -2.52 -10.79
C ARG A 203 -25.73 -2.84 -11.63
N GLN A 204 -25.94 -2.02 -12.65
CA GLN A 204 -26.87 -2.29 -13.74
C GLN A 204 -26.28 -1.74 -15.05
N THR A 205 -26.97 -1.98 -16.17
CA THR A 205 -26.55 -1.44 -17.46
C THR A 205 -26.40 0.08 -17.35
N GLY A 206 -25.24 0.57 -17.70
CA GLY A 206 -24.93 2.00 -17.70
C GLY A 206 -24.63 2.64 -16.35
N PHE A 207 -24.72 1.91 -15.22
CA PHE A 207 -24.46 2.47 -13.90
C PHE A 207 -23.83 1.48 -12.94
N ALA A 208 -22.79 1.92 -12.23
CA ALA A 208 -22.19 1.17 -11.12
C ALA A 208 -21.90 2.11 -9.94
N ALA A 209 -22.25 1.71 -8.73
CA ALA A 209 -21.95 2.45 -7.51
C ALA A 209 -21.47 1.53 -6.40
N THR A 210 -20.60 2.06 -5.54
CA THR A 210 -20.11 1.40 -4.32
C THR A 210 -20.16 2.40 -3.18
N VAL A 211 -20.74 1.98 -2.06
CA VAL A 211 -20.71 2.72 -0.79
C VAL A 211 -20.14 1.80 0.27
N SER A 212 -19.17 2.29 1.03
CA SER A 212 -18.61 1.53 2.14
C SER A 212 -18.23 2.44 3.30
N GLY A 213 -18.37 1.91 4.51
CA GLY A 213 -17.86 2.50 5.73
C GLY A 213 -16.88 1.56 6.42
N PHE A 214 -15.97 2.12 7.22
CA PHE A 214 -15.01 1.34 7.98
C PHE A 214 -14.72 1.98 9.33
N TYR A 215 -14.30 1.12 10.26
CA TYR A 215 -13.69 1.49 11.53
C TYR A 215 -12.44 0.66 11.74
N ALA A 216 -11.32 1.32 12.01
CA ALA A 216 -10.04 0.68 12.25
C ALA A 216 -9.49 1.13 13.61
N HIS A 217 -9.19 0.17 14.48
CA HIS A 217 -8.57 0.38 15.79
C HIS A 217 -7.13 -0.09 15.75
N GLY A 218 -6.20 0.88 15.77
CA GLY A 218 -4.75 0.66 15.81
C GLY A 218 -4.20 0.79 17.24
N THR A 219 -3.25 -0.08 17.58
CA THR A 219 -2.46 -0.01 18.82
C THR A 219 -0.99 -0.14 18.51
N ASN A 220 -0.13 0.43 19.34
CA ASN A 220 1.31 0.51 19.11
C ASN A 220 1.67 1.10 17.75
N MET A 221 0.89 2.09 17.29
CA MET A 221 1.15 2.73 16.00
C MET A 221 2.54 3.32 15.98
N ILE A 222 3.31 3.00 14.95
CA ILE A 222 4.70 3.46 14.80
C ILE A 222 4.69 4.72 13.94
N ASP A 223 5.26 5.80 14.46
CA ASP A 223 5.44 7.02 13.70
C ASP A 223 6.74 7.74 14.05
N TRP A 224 7.21 8.57 13.14
CA TRP A 224 8.32 9.48 13.30
C TRP A 224 7.81 10.80 13.82
N VAL A 225 8.14 11.14 15.07
CA VAL A 225 7.57 12.28 15.76
C VAL A 225 8.65 13.17 16.40
N GLN A 226 8.30 14.44 16.57
CA GLN A 226 8.98 15.33 17.49
C GLN A 226 8.08 15.55 18.70
N THR A 227 8.63 15.40 19.89
CA THR A 227 7.99 15.72 21.16
C THR A 227 8.68 16.94 21.78
N SER A 228 8.09 17.54 22.81
CA SER A 228 8.75 18.65 23.53
C SER A 228 10.10 18.24 24.12
N VAL A 229 10.27 17.00 24.52
CA VAL A 229 11.54 16.46 25.05
C VAL A 229 12.57 16.29 23.95
N THR A 230 12.19 15.72 22.80
CA THR A 230 13.13 15.51 21.69
C THR A 230 13.53 16.81 21.03
N GLU A 231 12.62 17.78 20.90
CA GLU A 231 12.93 19.10 20.33
C GLU A 231 13.97 19.88 21.16
N GLN A 232 13.91 19.78 22.48
CA GLN A 232 14.89 20.40 23.37
C GLN A 232 16.27 19.74 23.31
N ASN A 233 16.31 18.42 23.04
CA ASN A 233 17.55 17.67 23.08
C ASN A 233 18.33 17.70 21.75
N ASP A 234 17.68 17.38 20.62
CA ASP A 234 18.38 17.19 19.35
C ASP A 234 17.63 17.62 18.10
N SER A 235 16.38 18.07 18.23
CA SER A 235 15.50 18.49 17.11
C SER A 235 15.25 17.42 16.04
N LYS A 236 15.59 16.15 16.30
CA LYS A 236 15.35 15.04 15.37
C LYS A 236 13.94 14.51 15.48
N TYR A 237 13.52 13.82 14.43
CA TYR A 237 12.37 12.93 14.51
C TYR A 237 12.80 11.62 15.14
N HIS A 238 12.15 11.23 16.23
CA HIS A 238 12.31 9.93 16.85
C HIS A 238 11.17 9.02 16.45
N VAL A 239 11.49 7.79 16.05
CA VAL A 239 10.46 6.80 15.86
C VAL A 239 10.00 6.28 17.22
N MET A 240 8.71 6.12 17.39
CA MET A 240 8.15 5.51 18.61
C MET A 240 6.79 4.88 18.37
N ASN A 241 6.36 4.05 19.29
CA ASN A 241 4.96 3.63 19.34
C ASN A 241 4.13 4.77 19.95
N ILE A 242 3.36 5.47 19.12
CA ILE A 242 2.61 6.68 19.52
C ILE A 242 1.29 6.39 20.25
N GLY A 243 1.00 5.10 20.53
CA GLY A 243 -0.20 4.72 21.28
C GLY A 243 -1.32 4.22 20.39
N LYS A 244 -2.56 4.67 20.65
CA LYS A 244 -3.78 4.20 19.98
C LYS A 244 -4.25 5.18 18.92
N LEU A 245 -4.72 4.64 17.79
CA LEU A 245 -5.23 5.41 16.67
C LEU A 245 -6.51 4.75 16.16
N ASN A 246 -7.62 5.50 16.24
CA ASN A 246 -8.90 5.06 15.71
C ASN A 246 -9.19 5.83 14.44
N ASN A 247 -9.38 5.12 13.34
CA ASN A 247 -9.79 5.70 12.08
C ASN A 247 -11.19 5.22 11.74
N MET A 248 -12.08 6.13 11.42
CA MET A 248 -13.38 5.81 10.86
C MET A 248 -13.62 6.64 9.61
N GLY A 249 -14.33 6.07 8.65
CA GLY A 249 -14.57 6.78 7.42
C GLY A 249 -15.53 6.07 6.49
N TYR A 250 -15.79 6.72 5.37
CA TYR A 250 -16.60 6.15 4.32
C TYR A 250 -16.08 6.55 2.94
N ASN A 251 -16.41 5.70 1.95
CA ASN A 251 -16.15 5.94 0.55
C ASN A 251 -17.44 5.79 -0.23
N VAL A 252 -17.65 6.69 -1.19
CA VAL A 252 -18.73 6.63 -2.17
C VAL A 252 -18.11 6.77 -3.55
N ASP A 253 -18.31 5.78 -4.40
CA ASP A 253 -17.85 5.78 -5.78
C ASP A 253 -19.03 5.50 -6.71
N ALA A 254 -19.17 6.25 -7.80
CA ALA A 254 -20.16 6.01 -8.84
C ALA A 254 -19.54 6.16 -10.22
N THR A 255 -19.96 5.32 -11.15
CA THR A 255 -19.56 5.37 -12.56
C THR A 255 -20.81 5.27 -13.42
N ILE A 256 -20.96 6.22 -14.34
CA ILE A 256 -22.04 6.25 -15.34
C ILE A 256 -21.41 5.99 -16.71
N TYR A 257 -21.82 4.94 -17.38
CA TYR A 257 -21.46 4.58 -18.75
C TYR A 257 -22.49 5.17 -19.70
N MET A 258 -22.26 6.39 -20.12
CA MET A 258 -23.27 7.18 -20.85
C MET A 258 -23.71 6.54 -22.16
N ARG A 259 -22.81 5.86 -22.88
CA ARG A 259 -23.17 5.17 -24.15
C ARG A 259 -24.09 3.98 -23.99
N GLU A 260 -24.10 3.37 -22.80
CA GLU A 260 -25.03 2.31 -22.47
C GLU A 260 -26.44 2.83 -22.15
N LEU A 261 -26.54 4.09 -21.70
CA LEU A 261 -27.81 4.76 -21.39
C LEU A 261 -28.36 5.58 -22.56
N VAL A 262 -27.46 6.28 -23.26
CA VAL A 262 -27.79 7.15 -24.38
C VAL A 262 -26.87 6.77 -25.56
N PRO A 263 -27.38 6.00 -26.52
CA PRO A 263 -26.61 5.64 -27.73
C PRO A 263 -26.06 6.88 -28.43
N ASN A 264 -24.84 6.81 -28.94
CA ASN A 264 -24.12 7.90 -29.61
C ASN A 264 -23.80 9.14 -28.74
N SER A 265 -23.93 9.05 -27.43
CA SER A 265 -23.47 10.13 -26.55
C SER A 265 -21.99 10.43 -26.80
N PHE A 266 -21.64 11.72 -26.93
CA PHE A 266 -20.24 12.14 -27.00
C PHE A 266 -19.54 11.95 -25.64
N ILE A 267 -20.26 12.03 -24.53
CA ILE A 267 -19.75 11.61 -23.21
C ILE A 267 -19.78 10.09 -23.17
N THR A 268 -18.66 9.47 -22.84
CA THR A 268 -18.53 8.00 -22.74
C THR A 268 -18.68 7.53 -21.31
N ARG A 269 -18.10 8.27 -20.34
CA ARG A 269 -18.11 7.86 -18.94
C ARG A 269 -17.97 9.06 -18.01
N ILE A 270 -18.72 9.04 -16.93
CA ILE A 270 -18.59 9.96 -15.80
C ILE A 270 -18.23 9.13 -14.56
N LYS A 271 -17.23 9.59 -13.80
CA LYS A 271 -16.84 9.01 -12.52
C LYS A 271 -16.96 10.04 -11.41
N LEU A 272 -17.51 9.61 -10.30
CA LEU A 272 -17.63 10.40 -9.07
C LEU A 272 -17.03 9.55 -7.94
N GLY A 273 -16.18 10.14 -7.14
CA GLY A 273 -15.62 9.49 -5.97
C GLY A 273 -15.50 10.48 -4.82
N TYR A 274 -15.86 10.04 -3.63
CA TYR A 274 -15.64 10.81 -2.41
C TYR A 274 -15.24 9.90 -1.27
N ALA A 275 -14.20 10.32 -0.54
CA ALA A 275 -13.72 9.64 0.66
C ALA A 275 -13.61 10.64 1.82
N TYR A 276 -14.02 10.19 2.99
CA TYR A 276 -13.89 10.92 4.25
C TYR A 276 -13.26 10.02 5.29
N ILE A 277 -12.29 10.56 6.04
CA ILE A 277 -11.66 9.89 7.18
C ILE A 277 -11.70 10.84 8.38
N TYR A 278 -12.19 10.33 9.48
CA TYR A 278 -12.03 10.92 10.80
C TYR A 278 -11.08 10.07 11.62
N GLN A 279 -10.14 10.72 12.27
CA GLN A 279 -9.16 10.07 13.13
C GLN A 279 -9.29 10.61 14.55
N ASP A 280 -9.40 9.69 15.50
CA ASP A 280 -9.26 9.96 16.92
C ASP A 280 -7.99 9.26 17.43
N HIS A 281 -7.18 9.98 18.16
CA HIS A 281 -5.91 9.44 18.67
C HIS A 281 -5.76 9.70 20.16
N LYS A 282 -5.19 8.71 20.83
CA LYS A 282 -4.77 8.83 22.22
C LYS A 282 -3.28 8.51 22.29
N THR A 283 -2.48 9.55 22.41
CA THR A 283 -1.02 9.45 22.51
C THR A 283 -0.59 9.47 23.97
N GLU A 284 0.45 8.71 24.29
CA GLU A 284 1.03 8.66 25.63
C GLU A 284 1.95 9.86 25.92
N THR A 285 2.43 10.50 24.85
CA THR A 285 3.33 11.66 24.91
C THR A 285 2.74 12.83 24.13
N ASN A 286 3.13 14.06 24.51
CA ASN A 286 2.75 15.25 23.76
C ASN A 286 3.54 15.35 22.46
N ILE A 287 2.91 15.00 21.34
CA ILE A 287 3.49 15.04 20.00
C ILE A 287 3.33 16.45 19.44
N LEU A 288 4.44 17.09 19.11
CA LEU A 288 4.46 18.40 18.46
C LEU A 288 4.35 18.28 16.94
N LYS A 289 5.04 17.29 16.36
CA LYS A 289 5.00 16.98 14.92
C LYS A 289 4.98 15.47 14.68
N SER A 290 4.28 15.04 13.64
CA SER A 290 4.19 13.68 13.17
C SER A 290 4.46 13.67 11.67
N LEU A 291 5.18 12.66 11.16
CA LEU A 291 5.44 12.58 9.71
C LEU A 291 4.33 11.87 8.95
N TYR A 292 3.64 10.92 9.57
CA TYR A 292 2.71 10.05 8.85
C TYR A 292 1.34 9.90 9.52
N ALA A 293 1.31 9.43 10.76
CA ALA A 293 0.07 8.94 11.36
C ALA A 293 -0.96 10.05 11.60
N LEU A 294 -0.52 11.27 11.95
CA LEU A 294 -1.40 12.39 12.23
C LEU A 294 -1.62 13.32 11.03
N GLU A 295 -0.89 13.11 9.92
CA GLU A 295 -1.03 13.87 8.66
C GLU A 295 -1.96 13.18 7.66
N TYR A 296 -3.11 12.72 8.09
CA TYR A 296 -4.01 11.95 7.25
C TYR A 296 -4.83 12.80 6.28
N LEU A 297 -5.28 12.17 5.20
CA LEU A 297 -6.15 12.74 4.19
C LEU A 297 -7.60 12.73 4.70
N LYS A 298 -8.11 13.88 5.16
CA LYS A 298 -9.45 13.99 5.74
C LYS A 298 -10.55 13.91 4.70
N HIS A 299 -10.39 14.63 3.61
CA HIS A 299 -11.36 14.67 2.52
C HIS A 299 -10.68 14.48 1.17
N LYS A 300 -11.29 13.70 0.30
CA LYS A 300 -10.91 13.56 -1.10
C LYS A 300 -12.13 13.44 -1.98
N ALA A 301 -12.29 14.36 -2.94
CA ALA A 301 -13.29 14.26 -3.99
C ALA A 301 -12.61 14.11 -5.35
N VAL A 302 -13.14 13.25 -6.19
CA VAL A 302 -12.65 12.99 -7.55
C VAL A 302 -13.83 13.07 -8.51
N PHE A 303 -13.68 13.85 -9.55
CA PHE A 303 -14.57 13.88 -10.71
C PHE A 303 -13.78 13.46 -11.94
N GLY A 304 -14.28 12.50 -12.68
CA GLY A 304 -13.72 12.05 -13.96
C GLY A 304 -14.72 12.19 -15.08
N LEU A 305 -14.29 12.65 -16.23
CA LEU A 305 -15.07 12.77 -17.44
C LEU A 305 -14.29 12.24 -18.63
N ASP A 306 -14.83 11.21 -19.28
CA ASP A 306 -14.30 10.70 -20.54
C ASP A 306 -15.30 11.06 -21.66
N HIS A 307 -14.82 11.67 -22.72
CA HIS A 307 -15.67 12.03 -23.85
C HIS A 307 -14.94 11.91 -25.19
N GLN A 308 -15.72 11.68 -26.23
CA GLN A 308 -15.27 11.72 -27.60
C GLN A 308 -15.24 13.17 -28.08
N ILE A 309 -14.10 13.62 -28.63
CA ILE A 309 -14.00 14.94 -29.25
C ILE A 309 -14.43 14.82 -30.72
N TRP A 310 -13.81 13.87 -31.42
CA TRP A 310 -14.07 13.63 -32.83
C TRP A 310 -13.60 12.23 -33.20
N ASN A 311 -14.39 11.47 -33.94
CA ASN A 311 -14.12 10.13 -34.49
C ASN A 311 -13.16 9.26 -33.62
N LYS A 312 -11.84 9.40 -33.79
CA LYS A 312 -10.79 8.63 -33.12
C LYS A 312 -10.12 9.41 -31.98
N LEU A 313 -10.45 10.68 -31.81
CA LEU A 313 -9.88 11.54 -30.79
C LEU A 313 -10.82 11.60 -29.58
N SER A 314 -10.30 11.21 -28.43
CA SER A 314 -11.00 11.28 -27.14
C SER A 314 -10.22 12.08 -26.10
N ALA A 315 -10.92 12.57 -25.09
CA ALA A 315 -10.33 13.22 -23.94
C ALA A 315 -10.82 12.59 -22.64
N SER A 316 -9.90 12.51 -21.68
CA SER A 316 -10.18 12.13 -20.30
C SER A 316 -9.73 13.24 -19.37
N TRP A 317 -10.64 13.68 -18.54
CA TRP A 317 -10.41 14.71 -17.52
C TRP A 317 -10.50 14.09 -16.13
N SER A 318 -9.65 14.53 -15.23
CA SER A 318 -9.70 14.17 -13.81
C SER A 318 -9.52 15.43 -12.98
N VAL A 319 -10.52 15.75 -12.19
CA VAL A 319 -10.49 16.83 -11.20
C VAL A 319 -10.44 16.18 -9.83
N ARG A 320 -9.42 16.49 -9.04
CA ARG A 320 -9.24 15.99 -7.69
C ARG A 320 -9.11 17.14 -6.71
N TRP A 321 -10.02 17.20 -5.77
CA TRP A 321 -9.94 18.07 -4.60
C TRP A 321 -9.61 17.23 -3.38
N GLN A 322 -8.70 17.74 -2.53
CA GLN A 322 -8.36 17.05 -1.29
C GLN A 322 -7.93 18.01 -0.18
N GLN A 323 -8.17 17.58 1.04
CA GLN A 323 -7.80 18.26 2.27
C GLN A 323 -7.10 17.29 3.21
N ARG A 324 -5.91 17.64 3.63
CA ARG A 324 -5.15 16.96 4.71
C ARG A 324 -5.29 17.70 6.02
N MET A 325 -5.01 16.98 7.10
CA MET A 325 -4.84 17.57 8.43
C MET A 325 -3.45 18.22 8.57
N ASN A 326 -3.17 18.85 9.72
CA ASN A 326 -1.90 19.52 10.05
C ASN A 326 -1.56 20.75 9.23
N GLY A 327 -2.57 21.61 9.00
CA GLY A 327 -2.33 22.96 8.45
C GLY A 327 -2.08 23.05 6.95
N TYR A 328 -2.13 21.93 6.23
CA TYR A 328 -2.07 21.97 4.77
C TYR A 328 -3.36 22.56 4.19
N HIS A 329 -3.22 23.55 3.32
CA HIS A 329 -4.35 24.11 2.60
C HIS A 329 -4.97 23.08 1.65
N PRO A 330 -6.30 23.01 1.58
CA PRO A 330 -6.97 22.22 0.57
C PRO A 330 -6.56 22.67 -0.83
N TYR A 331 -6.46 21.73 -1.76
CA TYR A 331 -6.11 22.05 -3.13
C TYR A 331 -6.94 21.25 -4.14
N THR A 332 -7.01 21.81 -5.36
CA THR A 332 -7.63 21.15 -6.52
C THR A 332 -6.57 20.94 -7.60
N LYS A 333 -6.50 19.71 -8.11
CA LYS A 333 -5.64 19.33 -9.20
C LYS A 333 -6.49 18.91 -10.39
N VAL A 334 -6.16 19.41 -11.57
CA VAL A 334 -6.83 19.06 -12.82
C VAL A 334 -5.82 18.40 -13.77
N ASP A 335 -6.17 17.21 -14.24
CA ASP A 335 -5.38 16.42 -15.18
C ASP A 335 -6.19 16.21 -16.46
N CYS A 336 -5.51 16.16 -17.60
CA CYS A 336 -6.12 15.89 -18.91
C CYS A 336 -5.27 14.89 -19.70
N LYS A 337 -5.93 13.97 -20.40
CA LYS A 337 -5.32 13.07 -21.39
C LYS A 337 -6.09 13.15 -22.69
N LEU A 338 -5.41 13.46 -23.76
CA LEU A 338 -5.90 13.33 -25.12
C LEU A 338 -5.40 12.02 -25.70
N MET A 339 -6.25 11.28 -26.39
CA MET A 339 -5.92 9.99 -26.96
C MET A 339 -6.50 9.86 -28.37
N TRP A 340 -5.62 9.49 -29.32
CA TRP A 340 -5.97 9.10 -30.67
C TRP A 340 -5.89 7.60 -30.79
N ASP A 341 -7.02 6.94 -31.06
CA ASP A 341 -7.15 5.50 -31.16
C ASP A 341 -7.35 5.03 -32.59
N GLU A 342 -6.43 4.17 -33.05
CA GLU A 342 -6.48 3.41 -34.30
C GLU A 342 -6.52 1.90 -33.99
N LYS A 343 -6.93 1.10 -34.99
CA LYS A 343 -7.00 -0.37 -34.82
C LYS A 343 -5.65 -1.00 -34.48
N LYS A 344 -4.55 -0.45 -35.00
CA LYS A 344 -3.21 -1.00 -34.85
C LYS A 344 -2.33 -0.21 -33.87
N TYR A 345 -2.68 1.02 -33.55
CA TYR A 345 -1.89 1.85 -32.62
C TYR A 345 -2.75 2.86 -31.90
N ASN A 346 -2.30 3.31 -30.75
CA ASN A 346 -2.81 4.51 -30.12
C ASN A 346 -1.66 5.48 -29.77
N ILE A 347 -1.98 6.76 -29.77
CA ILE A 347 -1.06 7.83 -29.39
C ILE A 347 -1.76 8.66 -28.33
N PHE A 348 -1.04 9.06 -27.29
CA PHE A 348 -1.61 9.94 -26.29
C PHE A 348 -0.67 11.06 -25.87
N VAL A 349 -1.27 12.16 -25.44
CA VAL A 349 -0.63 13.23 -24.71
C VAL A 349 -1.37 13.40 -23.39
N LYS A 350 -0.64 13.38 -22.28
CA LYS A 350 -1.18 13.55 -20.94
C LYS A 350 -0.53 14.77 -20.30
N ALA A 351 -1.35 15.63 -19.70
CA ALA A 351 -0.91 16.75 -18.90
C ALA A 351 -1.44 16.59 -17.46
N ASP A 352 -0.55 16.38 -16.53
CA ASP A 352 -0.86 16.34 -15.10
C ASP A 352 -0.73 17.75 -14.51
N ASN A 353 -1.67 18.12 -13.63
CA ASN A 353 -1.70 19.42 -12.97
C ASN A 353 -1.66 20.58 -13.97
N ILE A 354 -2.60 20.61 -14.93
CA ILE A 354 -2.67 21.61 -15.99
C ILE A 354 -2.86 23.06 -15.45
N THR A 355 -3.38 23.20 -14.24
CA THR A 355 -3.51 24.47 -13.53
C THR A 355 -2.21 24.95 -12.93
N CYS A 356 -1.13 24.13 -13.01
CA CYS A 356 0.17 24.40 -12.43
C CYS A 356 0.10 24.78 -10.93
N HIS A 357 -0.84 24.20 -10.20
CA HIS A 357 -1.05 24.52 -8.79
C HIS A 357 0.12 23.99 -7.96
N ARG A 358 0.62 24.83 -7.04
CA ARG A 358 1.68 24.43 -6.09
C ARG A 358 1.03 23.78 -4.89
N TYR A 359 1.33 22.51 -4.63
CA TYR A 359 0.75 21.77 -3.53
C TYR A 359 1.77 20.86 -2.86
N TYR A 360 1.42 20.44 -1.65
CA TYR A 360 2.17 19.47 -0.84
C TYR A 360 1.27 18.28 -0.58
N ASP A 361 1.78 17.08 -0.78
CA ASP A 361 0.97 15.86 -0.60
C ASP A 361 1.36 15.07 0.64
N LEU A 362 2.65 14.99 0.96
CA LEU A 362 3.16 14.30 2.15
C LEU A 362 4.41 15.03 2.66
N THR A 363 4.55 15.11 3.98
CA THR A 363 5.78 15.54 4.67
C THR A 363 6.41 16.83 4.13
N ALA A 364 5.61 17.83 3.86
CA ALA A 364 6.07 19.13 3.32
C ALA A 364 6.87 19.06 2.00
N VAL A 365 6.83 17.94 1.29
CA VAL A 365 7.46 17.79 -0.02
C VAL A 365 6.61 18.46 -1.08
N LYS A 366 7.18 19.50 -1.71
CA LYS A 366 6.54 20.21 -2.81
C LYS A 366 6.39 19.29 -4.02
N GLN A 367 5.17 19.17 -4.51
CA GLN A 367 4.86 18.36 -5.67
C GLN A 367 5.13 19.09 -6.98
N PRO A 368 5.38 18.35 -8.10
CA PRO A 368 5.59 18.95 -9.41
C PRO A 368 4.40 19.82 -9.84
N GLY A 369 4.69 20.89 -10.56
CA GLY A 369 3.68 21.70 -11.26
C GLY A 369 3.14 20.97 -12.48
N LEU A 370 3.01 21.67 -13.60
CA LEU A 370 2.61 21.05 -14.86
C LEU A 370 3.63 20.00 -15.32
N TRP A 371 3.13 18.78 -15.57
CA TRP A 371 3.93 17.69 -16.14
C TRP A 371 3.26 17.17 -17.40
N ILE A 372 3.97 17.22 -18.54
CA ILE A 372 3.47 16.74 -19.82
C ILE A 372 4.21 15.48 -20.22
N MET A 373 3.46 14.48 -20.65
CA MET A 373 3.97 13.21 -21.15
C MET A 373 3.28 12.88 -22.48
N ALA A 374 4.02 12.28 -23.41
CA ALA A 374 3.48 11.70 -24.62
C ALA A 374 3.91 10.23 -24.72
N GLY A 375 3.09 9.42 -25.34
CA GLY A 375 3.38 8.02 -25.56
C GLY A 375 2.56 7.44 -26.70
N ALA A 376 3.04 6.31 -27.22
CA ALA A 376 2.36 5.53 -28.24
C ALA A 376 2.42 4.04 -27.88
N SER A 377 1.39 3.29 -28.25
CA SER A 377 1.43 1.83 -28.26
C SER A 377 0.99 1.27 -29.61
N ILE A 378 1.62 0.17 -30.00
CA ILE A 378 1.34 -0.53 -31.24
C ILE A 378 0.85 -1.93 -30.88
N ASN A 379 -0.28 -2.31 -31.44
CA ASN A 379 -0.82 -3.67 -31.31
C ASN A 379 -0.35 -4.50 -32.52
N LEU A 380 0.65 -5.31 -32.27
CA LEU A 380 1.16 -6.27 -33.26
C LEU A 380 0.29 -7.53 -33.15
N GLY A 381 -0.96 -7.45 -33.62
CA GLY A 381 -1.82 -8.64 -33.70
C GLY A 381 -1.18 -9.66 -34.61
N TRP A 382 -0.88 -10.82 -34.07
CA TRP A 382 -0.50 -12.03 -34.81
C TRP A 382 -1.76 -12.76 -35.23
#